data_ae8efcee6aaa90463ba3877344935b6f
#
_entry.id   ae8efcee6aaa90463ba3877344935b6f
#
_cell.length_a   1.000
_cell.length_b   1.000
_cell.length_c   1.000
_cell.angle_alpha   90.00
_cell.angle_beta   90.00
_cell.angle_gamma   90.00
#
_symmetry.space_group_name_H-M   'P 1'
#
loop_
_entity.id
_entity.type
_entity.pdbx_description
1 polymer ?
#
loop_
_entity_poly.entity_id
_entity_poly.type
_entity_poly.pdbx_seq_one_letter_code
_entity_poly.pdbx_strand_id
1 'polypeptide(L)'
;FHTQNNFYFYLYNKLISIEKTKRKEIAYCNYLISYYLFIVMTPLYYEELAFYHGKKAFQLENSTKYMEWLLLFGTLEKPLLTYEICSNLAKEILKENPNSTLANFFLM
;
A
#
# COMPACT_ATOMS: atom_id res chain seq x y z
N PHE A 1 1.96 22.66 -4.53
CA PHE A 1 3.21 21.97 -4.20
C PHE A 1 3.52 22.04 -2.69
N HIS A 2 3.50 23.25 -2.12
CA HIS A 2 3.72 23.39 -0.67
C HIS A 2 2.66 22.67 0.14
N THR A 3 1.40 22.71 -0.30
CA THR A 3 0.31 22.02 0.37
C THR A 3 0.53 20.51 0.38
N GLN A 4 1.02 19.95 -0.74
CA GLN A 4 1.31 18.51 -0.84
C GLN A 4 2.42 18.11 0.12
N ASN A 5 3.51 18.88 0.19
CA ASN A 5 4.61 18.62 1.12
C ASN A 5 4.15 18.72 2.56
N ASN A 6 3.33 19.73 2.89
CA ASN A 6 2.83 19.91 4.25
C ASN A 6 1.97 18.72 4.68
N PHE A 7 1.13 18.19 3.78
CA PHE A 7 0.29 17.04 4.10
C PHE A 7 1.15 15.79 4.30
N TYR A 8 2.18 15.59 3.49
CA TYR A 8 3.11 14.47 3.64
C TYR A 8 3.79 14.50 5.00
N PHE A 9 4.32 15.66 5.41
CA PHE A 9 4.97 15.80 6.71
C PHE A 9 3.98 15.65 7.86
N TYR A 10 2.75 16.10 7.67
CA TYR A 10 1.69 15.87 8.65
C TYR A 10 1.48 14.37 8.88
N LEU A 11 1.40 13.58 7.81
CA LEU A 11 1.21 12.13 7.92
C LEU A 11 2.40 11.48 8.63
N TYR A 12 3.62 11.89 8.31
CA TYR A 12 4.81 11.36 8.98
C TYR A 12 4.83 11.71 10.45
N ASN A 13 4.50 12.94 10.81
CA ASN A 13 4.43 13.36 12.21
C ASN A 13 3.36 12.57 12.95
N LYS A 14 2.22 12.33 12.30
CA LYS A 14 1.15 11.52 12.86
C LYS A 14 1.62 10.10 13.12
N LEU A 15 2.31 9.51 12.15
CA LEU A 15 2.85 8.16 12.27
C LEU A 15 3.80 8.04 13.46
N ILE A 16 4.71 8.99 13.62
CA ILE A 16 5.68 8.98 14.71
C ILE A 16 5.00 9.12 16.07
N SER A 17 3.92 9.90 16.14
CA SER A 17 3.21 10.19 17.39
C SER A 17 2.26 9.08 17.83
N ILE A 18 1.92 8.13 16.95
CA ILE A 18 0.99 7.04 17.31
C ILE A 18 1.72 6.02 18.19
N GLU A 19 1.07 5.62 19.27
CA GLU A 19 1.60 4.59 20.16
C GLU A 19 1.72 3.25 19.42
N LYS A 20 2.80 2.52 19.67
CA LYS A 20 3.07 1.26 18.97
C LYS A 20 2.01 0.19 19.19
N THR A 21 1.20 0.31 20.25
CA THR A 21 0.11 -0.63 20.53
C THR A 21 -1.09 -0.43 19.62
N LYS A 22 -1.18 0.71 18.93
CA LYS A 22 -2.30 1.03 18.04
C LYS A 22 -1.98 0.58 16.62
N ARG A 23 -1.91 -0.74 16.41
CA ARG A 23 -1.47 -1.31 15.14
C ARG A 23 -2.35 -0.89 13.96
N LYS A 24 -3.67 -0.83 14.16
CA LYS A 24 -4.61 -0.45 13.08
C LYS A 24 -4.40 0.99 12.63
N GLU A 25 -4.19 1.90 13.57
CA GLU A 25 -3.94 3.30 13.28
C GLU A 25 -2.61 3.48 12.57
N ILE A 26 -1.57 2.77 13.00
CA ILE A 26 -0.26 2.81 12.36
C ILE A 26 -0.36 2.25 10.94
N ALA A 27 -1.08 1.14 10.77
CA ALA A 27 -1.30 0.55 9.45
C ALA A 27 -1.99 1.54 8.52
N TYR A 28 -3.06 2.17 8.99
CA TYR A 28 -3.80 3.12 8.17
C TYR A 28 -2.95 4.33 7.80
N CYS A 29 -2.15 4.84 8.74
CA CYS A 29 -1.26 5.96 8.46
C CYS A 29 -0.22 5.60 7.40
N ASN A 30 0.36 4.41 7.47
CA ASN A 30 1.29 3.93 6.44
C ASN A 30 0.61 3.81 5.08
N TYR A 31 -0.63 3.32 5.07
CA TYR A 31 -1.40 3.24 3.83
C TYR A 31 -1.62 4.63 3.23
N LEU A 32 -2.00 5.62 4.04
CA LEU A 32 -2.21 6.97 3.57
C LEU A 32 -0.92 7.58 3.00
N ILE A 33 0.21 7.34 3.65
CA ILE A 33 1.50 7.81 3.14
C ILE A 33 1.81 7.15 1.80
N SER A 34 1.58 5.84 1.69
CA SER A 34 1.79 5.10 0.45
C SER A 34 0.92 5.67 -0.68
N TYR A 35 -0.37 5.83 -0.40
CA TYR A 35 -1.32 6.38 -1.36
C TYR A 35 -0.89 7.78 -1.81
N TYR A 36 -0.52 8.63 -0.86
CA TYR A 36 -0.15 10.00 -1.15
C TYR A 36 1.10 10.07 -2.02
N LEU A 37 2.11 9.25 -1.70
CA LEU A 37 3.34 9.20 -2.49
C LEU A 37 3.09 8.71 -3.91
N PHE A 38 2.23 7.70 -4.06
CA PHE A 38 2.03 7.06 -5.35
C PHE A 38 1.10 7.88 -6.26
N ILE A 39 0.03 8.44 -5.70
CA ILE A 39 -1.03 9.07 -6.49
C ILE A 39 -0.87 10.58 -6.59
N VAL A 40 -0.40 11.23 -5.53
CA VAL A 40 -0.45 12.70 -5.43
C VAL A 40 0.91 13.35 -5.60
N MET A 41 1.88 12.96 -4.78
CA MET A 41 3.14 13.68 -4.67
C MET A 41 4.21 13.25 -5.67
N THR A 42 4.28 11.99 -5.96
CA THR A 42 5.24 11.37 -6.90
C THR A 42 6.65 11.96 -6.88
N PRO A 43 7.34 11.97 -5.71
CA PRO A 43 8.73 12.43 -5.64
C PRO A 43 9.68 11.40 -6.25
N LEU A 44 10.97 11.74 -6.31
CA LEU A 44 11.99 10.79 -6.75
C LEU A 44 11.90 9.50 -5.92
N TYR A 45 11.95 8.37 -6.62
CA TYR A 45 11.81 7.03 -6.00
C TYR A 45 10.47 6.84 -5.29
N TYR A 46 9.44 7.52 -5.75
CA TYR A 46 8.13 7.45 -5.09
C TYR A 46 7.54 6.05 -5.09
N GLU A 47 7.82 5.25 -6.12
CA GLU A 47 7.28 3.89 -6.20
C GLU A 47 7.82 3.01 -5.08
N GLU A 48 9.13 3.06 -4.85
CA GLU A 48 9.77 2.30 -3.79
C GLU A 48 9.34 2.74 -2.40
N LEU A 49 9.24 4.05 -2.18
CA LEU A 49 8.77 4.59 -0.90
C LEU A 49 7.30 4.24 -0.66
N ALA A 50 6.47 4.38 -1.69
CA ALA A 50 5.05 4.03 -1.59
C ALA A 50 4.88 2.54 -1.29
N PHE A 51 5.65 1.70 -1.97
CA PHE A 51 5.63 0.26 -1.72
C PHE A 51 6.05 -0.08 -0.30
N TYR A 52 7.11 0.55 0.20
CA TYR A 52 7.57 0.33 1.56
C TYR A 52 6.45 0.59 2.58
N HIS A 53 5.76 1.71 2.45
CA HIS A 53 4.68 2.06 3.37
C HIS A 53 3.45 1.17 3.19
N GLY A 54 3.14 0.79 1.96
CA GLY A 54 2.04 -0.13 1.68
C GLY A 54 2.30 -1.50 2.28
N LYS A 55 3.52 -2.00 2.13
CA LYS A 55 3.94 -3.26 2.73
C LYS A 55 3.88 -3.20 4.25
N LYS A 56 4.29 -2.07 4.84
CA LYS A 56 4.22 -1.86 6.27
C LYS A 56 2.78 -1.93 6.78
N ALA A 57 1.86 -1.30 6.06
CA ALA A 57 0.44 -1.34 6.40
C ALA A 57 -0.08 -2.77 6.42
N PHE A 58 0.24 -3.55 5.40
CA PHE A 58 -0.20 -4.93 5.31
C PHE A 58 0.41 -5.80 6.42
N GLN A 59 1.69 -5.57 6.75
CA GLN A 59 2.35 -6.32 7.82
C GLN A 59 1.73 -6.04 9.18
N LEU A 60 1.20 -4.84 9.39
CA LEU A 60 0.58 -4.45 10.65
C LEU A 60 -0.88 -4.87 10.74
N GLU A 61 -1.58 -4.90 9.61
CA GLU A 61 -2.98 -5.32 9.54
C GLU A 61 -3.21 -6.10 8.25
N ASN A 62 -3.50 -7.38 8.38
CA ASN A 62 -3.71 -8.30 7.27
C ASN A 62 -5.14 -8.13 6.73
N SER A 63 -5.39 -7.07 5.97
CA SER A 63 -6.70 -6.79 5.40
C SER A 63 -6.69 -6.90 3.88
N THR A 64 -7.85 -7.24 3.31
CA THR A 64 -8.03 -7.33 1.86
C THR A 64 -7.71 -6.02 1.16
N LYS A 65 -8.08 -4.90 1.78
CA LYS A 65 -7.80 -3.56 1.25
C LYS A 65 -6.30 -3.35 1.01
N TYR A 66 -5.47 -3.74 1.99
CA TYR A 66 -4.03 -3.56 1.87
C TYR A 66 -3.40 -4.57 0.93
N MET A 67 -3.96 -5.79 0.85
CA MET A 67 -3.53 -6.77 -0.16
C MET A 67 -3.76 -6.25 -1.58
N GLU A 68 -4.94 -5.67 -1.83
CA GLU A 68 -5.25 -5.09 -3.15
C GLU A 68 -4.33 -3.91 -3.46
N TRP A 69 -4.03 -3.08 -2.47
CA TRP A 69 -3.11 -1.97 -2.66
C TRP A 69 -1.71 -2.48 -3.03
N LEU A 70 -1.20 -3.50 -2.32
CA LEU A 70 0.11 -4.09 -2.63
C LEU A 70 0.12 -4.73 -4.02
N LEU A 71 -0.96 -5.41 -4.39
CA LEU A 71 -1.03 -6.07 -5.68
C LEU A 71 -0.89 -5.08 -6.84
N LEU A 72 -1.32 -3.83 -6.64
CA LEU A 72 -1.18 -2.78 -7.63
C LEU A 72 0.30 -2.57 -8.03
N PHE A 73 1.23 -2.75 -7.10
CA PHE A 73 2.65 -2.58 -7.38
C PHE A 73 3.22 -3.70 -8.25
N GLY A 74 2.48 -4.78 -8.45
CA GLY A 74 2.81 -5.82 -9.41
C GLY A 74 2.47 -5.46 -10.84
N THR A 75 1.70 -4.40 -11.07
CA THR A 75 1.33 -3.95 -12.40
C THR A 75 2.26 -2.90 -12.98
N LEU A 76 3.27 -2.47 -12.24
CA LEU A 76 4.20 -1.44 -12.68
C LEU A 76 5.08 -1.97 -13.81
N GLU A 77 5.62 -1.06 -14.62
CA GLU A 77 6.54 -1.42 -15.70
C GLU A 77 7.72 -2.22 -15.17
N LYS A 78 8.23 -1.84 -13.99
CA LYS A 78 9.22 -2.63 -13.25
C LYS A 78 8.55 -3.10 -11.97
N PRO A 79 7.90 -4.28 -11.99
CA PRO A 79 7.14 -4.74 -10.84
C PRO A 79 8.02 -4.89 -9.60
N LEU A 80 7.48 -4.48 -8.45
CA LEU A 80 8.17 -4.60 -7.17
C LEU A 80 7.82 -5.89 -6.44
N LEU A 81 6.93 -6.70 -7.02
CA LEU A 81 6.54 -8.01 -6.52
C LEU A 81 6.76 -9.05 -7.59
N THR A 82 7.17 -10.25 -7.17
CA THR A 82 7.30 -11.37 -8.11
C THR A 82 5.92 -11.87 -8.52
N TYR A 83 5.84 -12.59 -9.64
CA TYR A 83 4.58 -13.18 -10.09
C TYR A 83 4.01 -14.13 -9.04
N GLU A 84 4.86 -14.90 -8.38
CA GLU A 84 4.44 -15.84 -7.35
C GLU A 84 3.74 -15.12 -6.20
N ILE A 85 4.33 -14.01 -5.72
CA ILE A 85 3.73 -13.22 -4.65
C ILE A 85 2.41 -12.61 -5.10
N CYS A 86 2.36 -12.07 -6.32
CA CYS A 86 1.13 -11.52 -6.88
C CYS A 86 0.04 -12.58 -6.96
N SER A 87 0.37 -13.77 -7.42
CA SER A 87 -0.59 -14.87 -7.52
C SER A 87 -1.13 -15.25 -6.15
N ASN A 88 -0.26 -15.34 -5.16
CA ASN A 88 -0.68 -15.70 -3.80
C ASN A 88 -1.57 -14.63 -3.19
N LEU A 89 -1.22 -13.35 -3.35
CA LEU A 89 -2.06 -12.23 -2.90
C LEU A 89 -3.43 -12.26 -3.59
N ALA A 90 -3.44 -12.49 -4.90
CA ALA A 90 -4.68 -12.54 -5.67
C ALA A 90 -5.60 -13.65 -5.16
N LYS A 91 -5.06 -14.82 -4.85
CA LYS A 91 -5.85 -15.93 -4.31
C LYS A 91 -6.45 -15.57 -2.95
N GLU A 92 -5.68 -14.93 -2.08
CA GLU A 92 -6.20 -14.51 -0.79
C GLU A 92 -7.27 -13.43 -0.91
N ILE A 93 -7.09 -12.48 -1.81
CA ILE A 93 -8.07 -11.43 -2.06
C ILE A 93 -9.39 -12.05 -2.52
N LEU A 94 -9.34 -13.01 -3.45
CA LEU A 94 -10.53 -13.62 -4.02
C LEU A 94 -11.33 -14.43 -3.00
N LYS A 95 -10.73 -14.86 -1.90
CA LYS A 95 -11.47 -15.54 -0.83
C LYS A 95 -12.48 -14.61 -0.17
N GLU A 96 -12.15 -13.34 -0.04
CA GLU A 96 -13.02 -12.34 0.60
C GLU A 96 -13.76 -11.48 -0.41
N ASN A 97 -13.16 -11.24 -1.57
CA ASN A 97 -13.75 -10.42 -2.64
C ASN A 97 -13.61 -11.12 -3.97
N PRO A 98 -14.53 -12.04 -4.31
CA PRO A 98 -14.47 -12.78 -5.59
C PRO A 98 -14.57 -11.89 -6.82
N ASN A 99 -15.09 -10.68 -6.67
CA ASN A 99 -15.27 -9.74 -7.78
C ASN A 99 -14.11 -8.77 -7.95
N SER A 100 -13.01 -8.97 -7.24
CA SER A 100 -11.84 -8.11 -7.38
C SER A 100 -11.29 -8.19 -8.80
N THR A 101 -11.38 -7.09 -9.55
CA THR A 101 -10.89 -7.03 -10.92
C THR A 101 -9.38 -7.25 -10.98
N LEU A 102 -8.65 -6.61 -10.08
CA LEU A 102 -7.20 -6.70 -10.05
C LEU A 102 -6.73 -8.12 -9.73
N ALA A 103 -7.34 -8.76 -8.72
CA ALA A 103 -6.98 -10.13 -8.36
C ALA A 103 -7.28 -11.10 -9.47
N ASN A 104 -8.44 -10.96 -10.13
CA ASN A 104 -8.79 -11.81 -11.27
C ASN A 104 -7.83 -11.64 -12.43
N PHE A 105 -7.35 -10.42 -12.65
CA PHE A 105 -6.36 -10.15 -13.69
C PHE A 105 -5.10 -11.00 -13.50
N PHE A 106 -4.60 -11.12 -12.28
CA PHE A 106 -3.39 -11.88 -12.01
C PHE A 106 -3.56 -13.40 -12.08
N LEU A 107 -4.80 -13.89 -12.11
CA LEU A 107 -5.08 -15.33 -12.16
C LEU A 107 -5.67 -15.77 -13.51
N MET A 108 -5.68 -14.88 -14.48
CA MET A 108 -6.13 -15.20 -15.84
C MET A 108 -5.17 -16.13 -16.57
#